data_24f120edc605b6449bd10b4b9f2abffc
#
_entry.id   24f120edc605b6449bd10b4b9f2abffc
#
_cell.length_a   1.000
_cell.length_b   1.000
_cell.length_c   1.000
_cell.angle_alpha   90.00
_cell.angle_beta   90.00
_cell.angle_gamma   90.00
#
_symmetry.space_group_name_H-M   'P 1'
#
loop_
_entity.id
_entity.type
_entity.pdbx_description
1 polymer ?
#
loop_
_entity_poly.entity_id
_entity_poly.type
_entity_poly.pdbx_seq_one_letter_code
_entity_poly.pdbx_strand_id
1 'polypeptide(L)'
;MLVLCFRAVNGSVPESEEQVLAACEAALCLAPAEWHPDLPISDELLGVPDWYAFEHAAWPIGESVRRAFSQHPSLKKRTTLISKVTEVATCRNLRHGRQSFIMALGFVGARQVAKALVPLLSDSDVDGQVLDTLLKMKAGGFAQAVAPWAQSKKAWVRRLARKYLERYG
;
A
#
# COMPACT_ATOMS: atom_id res chain seq x y z
N MET A 1 11.09 22.02 -8.65
CA MET A 1 10.42 20.88 -9.33
C MET A 1 9.39 20.16 -8.49
N LEU A 2 9.46 20.21 -7.16
CA LEU A 2 8.48 19.59 -6.22
C LEU A 2 7.06 20.22 -6.26
N VAL A 3 6.92 21.48 -6.60
CA VAL A 3 5.63 22.23 -6.56
C VAL A 3 4.65 21.79 -7.66
N LEU A 4 5.13 21.24 -8.77
CA LEU A 4 4.26 20.81 -9.89
C LEU A 4 3.59 19.44 -9.64
N CYS A 5 4.18 18.57 -8.84
CA CYS A 5 3.59 17.27 -8.50
C CYS A 5 2.38 17.39 -7.53
N PHE A 6 2.36 18.43 -6.69
CA PHE A 6 1.29 18.65 -5.72
C PHE A 6 -0.05 19.15 -6.31
N ARG A 7 -0.04 19.74 -7.50
CA ARG A 7 -1.26 20.27 -8.16
C ARG A 7 -2.10 19.21 -8.87
N ALA A 8 -1.55 18.03 -9.14
CA ALA A 8 -2.23 17.00 -9.93
C ALA A 8 -3.19 16.09 -9.14
N VAL A 9 -3.16 16.12 -7.79
CA VAL A 9 -3.99 15.22 -6.97
C VAL A 9 -4.80 16.04 -5.96
N ASN A 10 -5.75 16.83 -6.47
CA ASN A 10 -6.72 17.58 -5.65
C ASN A 10 -7.78 16.65 -5.00
N GLY A 11 -7.40 15.57 -4.31
CA GLY A 11 -8.33 14.71 -3.58
C GLY A 11 -9.41 14.03 -4.44
N SER A 12 -9.45 14.28 -5.75
CA SER A 12 -10.35 13.65 -6.69
C SER A 12 -9.96 12.18 -6.93
N VAL A 13 -10.95 11.34 -7.10
CA VAL A 13 -10.73 9.93 -7.45
C VAL A 13 -10.30 9.85 -8.92
N PRO A 14 -9.16 9.20 -9.25
CA PRO A 14 -8.76 8.98 -10.63
C PRO A 14 -9.81 8.17 -11.41
N GLU A 15 -10.19 8.65 -12.60
CA GLU A 15 -11.20 8.02 -13.45
C GLU A 15 -10.59 7.34 -14.69
N SER A 16 -9.34 7.65 -15.00
CA SER A 16 -8.63 7.12 -16.16
C SER A 16 -7.31 6.43 -15.80
N GLU A 17 -6.79 5.61 -16.73
CA GLU A 17 -5.49 4.96 -16.60
C GLU A 17 -4.36 5.98 -16.42
N GLU A 18 -4.38 7.06 -17.19
CA GLU A 18 -3.37 8.13 -17.15
C GLU A 18 -3.34 8.82 -15.78
N GLN A 19 -4.52 9.09 -15.20
CA GLN A 19 -4.61 9.71 -13.88
C GLN A 19 -4.10 8.79 -12.77
N VAL A 20 -4.35 7.47 -12.84
CA VAL A 20 -3.79 6.51 -11.88
C VAL A 20 -2.28 6.42 -12.02
N LEU A 21 -1.74 6.38 -13.26
CA LEU A 21 -0.30 6.38 -13.50
C LEU A 21 0.35 7.64 -12.95
N ALA A 22 -0.22 8.81 -13.23
CA ALA A 22 0.27 10.10 -12.71
C ALA A 22 0.27 10.13 -11.18
N ALA A 23 -0.78 9.59 -10.53
CA ALA A 23 -0.85 9.48 -9.08
C ALA A 23 0.27 8.57 -8.52
N CYS A 24 0.53 7.44 -9.16
CA CYS A 24 1.62 6.54 -8.76
C CYS A 24 3.00 7.20 -8.92
N GLU A 25 3.23 7.92 -10.00
CA GLU A 25 4.48 8.65 -10.23
C GLU A 25 4.67 9.77 -9.22
N ALA A 26 3.61 10.54 -8.93
CA ALA A 26 3.64 11.56 -7.89
C ALA A 26 4.02 10.97 -6.52
N ALA A 27 3.47 9.80 -6.17
CA ALA A 27 3.81 9.12 -4.92
C ALA A 27 5.29 8.66 -4.90
N LEU A 28 5.80 8.10 -6.00
CA LEU A 28 7.21 7.69 -6.10
C LEU A 28 8.17 8.86 -5.98
N CYS A 29 7.80 10.04 -6.52
CA CYS A 29 8.59 11.27 -6.39
C CYS A 29 8.68 11.78 -4.95
N LEU A 30 7.76 11.38 -4.06
CA LEU A 30 7.80 11.73 -2.64
C LEU A 30 8.77 10.84 -1.84
N ALA A 31 9.13 9.67 -2.38
CA ALA A 31 10.04 8.76 -1.71
C ALA A 31 11.43 9.42 -1.58
N PRO A 32 12.01 9.51 -0.37
CA PRO A 32 13.37 9.99 -0.23
C PRO A 32 14.33 8.99 -0.90
N ALA A 33 15.42 9.49 -1.48
CA ALA A 33 16.46 8.65 -2.08
C ALA A 33 17.05 7.69 -1.03
N GLU A 34 17.27 8.22 0.19
CA GLU A 34 17.68 7.45 1.36
C GLU A 34 16.82 7.87 2.55
N TRP A 35 16.44 6.88 3.38
CA TRP A 35 15.74 7.18 4.61
C TRP A 35 16.75 7.69 5.66
N HIS A 36 16.40 8.77 6.35
CA HIS A 36 17.16 9.33 7.45
C HIS A 36 16.23 9.75 8.59
N PRO A 37 16.57 9.53 9.88
CA PRO A 37 15.72 9.88 11.00
C PRO A 37 15.44 11.38 11.16
N ASP A 38 16.25 12.24 10.57
CA ASP A 38 16.09 13.71 10.61
C ASP A 38 15.18 14.25 9.49
N LEU A 39 14.53 13.37 8.70
CA LEU A 39 13.56 13.81 7.72
C LEU A 39 12.37 14.50 8.44
N PRO A 40 11.73 15.51 7.81
CA PRO A 40 10.64 16.24 8.41
C PRO A 40 9.50 15.33 8.85
N ILE A 41 9.12 15.42 10.13
CA ILE A 41 7.92 14.79 10.69
C ILE A 41 6.74 15.72 10.40
N SER A 42 5.57 15.13 10.12
CA SER A 42 4.38 15.93 9.90
C SER A 42 3.73 16.29 11.23
N ASP A 43 3.61 17.60 11.48
CA ASP A 43 2.90 18.14 12.64
C ASP A 43 1.37 18.08 12.48
N GLU A 44 0.86 17.73 11.31
CA GLU A 44 -0.55 17.88 10.94
C GLU A 44 -1.48 16.80 11.50
N LEU A 45 -0.95 15.69 12.02
CA LEU A 45 -1.76 14.64 12.59
C LEU A 45 -1.51 14.44 14.08
N LEU A 46 -2.16 15.27 14.87
CA LEU A 46 -2.34 15.01 16.29
C LEU A 46 -2.94 13.61 16.49
N GLY A 47 -2.11 12.66 16.93
CA GLY A 47 -2.54 11.31 17.28
C GLY A 47 -2.03 10.17 16.38
N VAL A 48 -1.31 10.45 15.30
CA VAL A 48 -0.53 9.44 14.56
C VAL A 48 0.95 9.67 14.87
N PRO A 49 1.54 8.92 15.81
CA PRO A 49 2.94 9.12 16.16
C PRO A 49 3.84 8.76 14.98
N ASP A 50 4.86 9.59 14.78
CA ASP A 50 6.06 9.30 14.01
C ASP A 50 5.92 9.10 12.49
N TRP A 51 4.89 9.71 11.86
CA TRP A 51 4.84 9.74 10.40
C TRP A 51 5.63 10.93 9.84
N TYR A 52 6.47 10.64 8.84
CA TYR A 52 7.19 11.68 8.12
C TYR A 52 6.27 12.41 7.14
N ALA A 53 6.61 13.66 6.81
CA ALA A 53 5.80 14.50 5.92
C ALA A 53 5.55 13.83 4.54
N PHE A 54 6.54 13.08 4.01
CA PHE A 54 6.38 12.35 2.75
C PHE A 54 5.41 11.17 2.86
N GLU A 55 5.36 10.47 4.00
CA GLU A 55 4.41 9.38 4.24
C GLU A 55 2.98 9.91 4.24
N HIS A 56 2.79 11.04 4.91
CA HIS A 56 1.53 11.77 4.96
C HIS A 56 1.07 12.26 3.59
N ALA A 57 2.00 12.75 2.77
CA ALA A 57 1.69 13.18 1.41
C ALA A 57 1.39 12.00 0.48
N ALA A 58 2.07 10.84 0.64
CA ALA A 58 1.88 9.67 -0.20
C ALA A 58 0.59 8.90 0.13
N TRP A 59 0.21 8.81 1.40
CA TRP A 59 -0.94 8.00 1.83
C TRP A 59 -2.27 8.40 1.17
N PRO A 60 -2.69 9.69 1.12
CA PRO A 60 -3.94 10.10 0.46
C PRO A 60 -3.92 9.87 -1.05
N ILE A 61 -2.74 9.90 -1.69
CA ILE A 61 -2.61 9.55 -3.10
C ILE A 61 -2.97 8.09 -3.32
N GLY A 62 -2.42 7.18 -2.52
CA GLY A 62 -2.76 5.76 -2.58
C GLY A 62 -4.23 5.49 -2.22
N GLU A 63 -4.82 6.27 -1.31
CA GLU A 63 -6.25 6.17 -0.98
C GLU A 63 -7.13 6.58 -2.17
N SER A 64 -6.72 7.58 -2.97
CA SER A 64 -7.42 7.94 -4.19
C SER A 64 -7.35 6.82 -5.24
N VAL A 65 -6.21 6.17 -5.40
CA VAL A 65 -6.03 4.99 -6.27
C VAL A 65 -6.87 3.82 -5.78
N ARG A 66 -6.94 3.59 -4.47
CA ARG A 66 -7.79 2.55 -3.87
C ARG A 66 -9.27 2.77 -4.19
N ARG A 67 -9.75 4.01 -4.09
CA ARG A 67 -11.11 4.39 -4.47
C ARG A 67 -11.35 4.19 -5.96
N ALA A 68 -10.39 4.56 -6.82
CA ALA A 68 -10.47 4.35 -8.26
C ALA A 68 -10.66 2.87 -8.61
N PHE A 69 -9.87 1.97 -8.01
CA PHE A 69 -10.01 0.53 -8.23
C PHE A 69 -11.33 -0.05 -7.70
N SER A 70 -11.89 0.55 -6.64
CA SER A 70 -13.20 0.18 -6.12
C SER A 70 -14.35 0.62 -7.03
N GLN A 71 -14.28 1.86 -7.54
CA GLN A 71 -15.37 2.49 -8.31
C GLN A 71 -15.32 2.15 -9.80
N HIS A 72 -14.13 1.90 -10.37
CA HIS A 72 -13.92 1.64 -11.80
C HIS A 72 -13.33 0.24 -12.04
N PRO A 73 -14.17 -0.80 -12.16
CA PRO A 73 -13.70 -2.19 -12.33
C PRO A 73 -12.82 -2.44 -13.55
N SER A 74 -12.88 -1.58 -14.58
CA SER A 74 -12.02 -1.65 -15.76
C SER A 74 -10.56 -1.34 -15.43
N LEU A 75 -10.29 -0.39 -14.53
CA LEU A 75 -8.92 0.03 -14.15
C LEU A 75 -8.17 -1.11 -13.46
N LYS A 76 -8.78 -1.80 -12.51
CA LYS A 76 -8.14 -2.90 -11.79
C LYS A 76 -7.83 -4.15 -12.64
N LYS A 77 -8.23 -4.17 -13.90
CA LYS A 77 -7.91 -5.23 -14.87
C LYS A 77 -6.72 -4.86 -15.77
N ARG A 78 -6.28 -3.61 -15.75
CA ARG A 78 -5.15 -3.13 -16.58
C ARG A 78 -3.83 -3.58 -15.96
N THR A 79 -3.10 -4.43 -16.67
CA THR A 79 -1.82 -4.97 -16.19
C THR A 79 -0.77 -3.89 -15.95
N THR A 80 -0.75 -2.85 -16.78
CA THR A 80 0.12 -1.66 -16.63
C THR A 80 -0.12 -0.98 -15.28
N LEU A 81 -1.39 -0.75 -14.92
CA LEU A 81 -1.74 -0.13 -13.65
C LEU A 81 -1.41 -1.03 -12.46
N ILE A 82 -1.73 -2.31 -12.56
CA ILE A 82 -1.39 -3.29 -11.51
C ILE A 82 0.11 -3.31 -11.25
N SER A 83 0.91 -3.33 -12.32
CA SER A 83 2.38 -3.28 -12.22
C SER A 83 2.85 -2.01 -11.54
N LYS A 84 2.33 -0.83 -11.96
CA LYS A 84 2.73 0.46 -11.40
C LYS A 84 2.32 0.64 -9.94
N VAL A 85 1.09 0.25 -9.59
CA VAL A 85 0.63 0.27 -8.18
C VAL A 85 1.44 -0.72 -7.33
N THR A 86 1.84 -1.87 -7.89
CA THR A 86 2.71 -2.84 -7.19
C THR A 86 4.11 -2.25 -6.97
N GLU A 87 4.65 -1.52 -7.94
CA GLU A 87 5.93 -0.80 -7.80
C GLU A 87 5.89 0.16 -6.60
N VAL A 88 4.86 1.02 -6.51
CA VAL A 88 4.69 1.92 -5.37
C VAL A 88 4.52 1.15 -4.06
N ALA A 89 3.67 0.13 -4.05
CA ALA A 89 3.38 -0.70 -2.86
C ALA A 89 4.65 -1.40 -2.33
N THR A 90 5.62 -1.72 -3.19
CA THR A 90 6.88 -2.36 -2.83
C THR A 90 8.04 -1.38 -2.60
N CYS A 91 7.85 -0.08 -2.86
CA CYS A 91 8.85 0.96 -2.63
C CYS A 91 9.05 1.20 -1.12
N ARG A 92 10.09 0.57 -0.54
CA ARG A 92 10.35 0.62 0.92
C ARG A 92 10.60 2.02 1.44
N ASN A 93 11.16 2.92 0.62
CA ASN A 93 11.45 4.29 1.02
C ASN A 93 10.19 5.12 1.28
N LEU A 94 9.02 4.67 0.83
CA LEU A 94 7.73 5.29 1.16
C LEU A 94 7.19 4.90 2.54
N ARG A 95 7.76 3.90 3.20
CA ARG A 95 7.39 3.43 4.55
C ARG A 95 5.86 3.27 4.71
N HIS A 96 5.23 3.91 5.72
CA HIS A 96 3.77 3.86 5.95
C HIS A 96 2.97 4.50 4.81
N GLY A 97 3.53 5.46 4.08
CA GLY A 97 2.86 6.14 2.96
C GLY A 97 2.37 5.19 1.86
N ARG A 98 2.97 4.00 1.72
CA ARG A 98 2.56 2.97 0.72
C ARG A 98 1.43 2.06 1.19
N GLN A 99 0.97 2.14 2.44
CA GLN A 99 -0.08 1.26 2.98
C GLN A 99 -1.35 1.29 2.14
N SER A 100 -1.79 2.46 1.72
CA SER A 100 -3.00 2.64 0.90
C SER A 100 -2.88 2.02 -0.50
N PHE A 101 -1.67 2.03 -1.10
CA PHE A 101 -1.39 1.34 -2.36
C PHE A 101 -1.44 -0.19 -2.19
N ILE A 102 -0.92 -0.73 -1.09
CA ILE A 102 -1.07 -2.15 -0.76
C ILE A 102 -2.55 -2.53 -0.64
N MET A 103 -3.33 -1.71 0.06
CA MET A 103 -4.77 -1.93 0.19
C MET A 103 -5.52 -1.82 -1.14
N ALA A 104 -5.08 -0.95 -2.07
CA ALA A 104 -5.64 -0.87 -3.42
C ALA A 104 -5.50 -2.19 -4.19
N LEU A 105 -4.38 -2.87 -4.05
CA LEU A 105 -4.14 -4.17 -4.68
C LEU A 105 -5.09 -5.27 -4.19
N GLY A 106 -5.73 -5.09 -3.04
CA GLY A 106 -6.77 -6.00 -2.54
C GLY A 106 -7.97 -6.18 -3.47
N PHE A 107 -8.20 -5.24 -4.40
CA PHE A 107 -9.24 -5.34 -5.43
C PHE A 107 -8.81 -6.13 -6.68
N VAL A 108 -7.54 -6.45 -6.83
CA VAL A 108 -6.99 -7.00 -8.08
C VAL A 108 -7.09 -8.53 -8.16
N GLY A 109 -6.93 -9.25 -7.08
CA GLY A 109 -7.08 -10.72 -7.03
C GLY A 109 -6.02 -11.51 -7.82
N ALA A 110 -4.91 -10.89 -8.24
CA ALA A 110 -3.88 -11.54 -9.03
C ALA A 110 -2.83 -12.24 -8.16
N ARG A 111 -2.57 -13.53 -8.41
CA ARG A 111 -1.59 -14.32 -7.64
C ARG A 111 -0.15 -13.76 -7.73
N GLN A 112 0.23 -13.19 -8.88
CA GLN A 112 1.54 -12.54 -9.05
C GLN A 112 1.72 -11.37 -8.09
N VAL A 113 0.67 -10.57 -7.90
CA VAL A 113 0.66 -9.46 -6.95
C VAL A 113 0.82 -9.98 -5.52
N ALA A 114 0.11 -11.05 -5.14
CA ALA A 114 0.26 -11.69 -3.84
C ALA A 114 1.70 -12.13 -3.58
N LYS A 115 2.37 -12.75 -4.58
CA LYS A 115 3.79 -13.13 -4.48
C LYS A 115 4.72 -11.95 -4.26
N ALA A 116 4.43 -10.79 -4.88
CA ALA A 116 5.22 -9.57 -4.69
C ALA A 116 5.02 -8.95 -3.30
N LEU A 117 3.82 -9.11 -2.70
CA LEU A 117 3.50 -8.57 -1.38
C LEU A 117 3.99 -9.44 -0.22
N VAL A 118 4.07 -10.77 -0.37
CA VAL A 118 4.45 -11.69 0.72
C VAL A 118 5.79 -11.33 1.38
N PRO A 119 6.87 -10.94 0.66
CA PRO A 119 8.12 -10.52 1.29
C PRO A 119 7.97 -9.29 2.20
N LEU A 120 6.93 -8.47 2.01
CA LEU A 120 6.65 -7.30 2.83
C LEU A 120 6.03 -7.65 4.20
N LEU A 121 5.66 -8.91 4.45
CA LEU A 121 5.27 -9.36 5.78
C LEU A 121 6.36 -9.09 6.82
N SER A 122 7.63 -9.16 6.44
CA SER A 122 8.76 -8.83 7.34
C SER A 122 8.94 -7.33 7.61
N ASP A 123 8.14 -6.46 6.99
CA ASP A 123 8.22 -5.02 7.11
C ASP A 123 7.13 -4.51 8.06
N SER A 124 7.55 -4.05 9.24
CA SER A 124 6.64 -3.62 10.31
C SER A 124 5.78 -2.41 9.96
N ASP A 125 6.15 -1.64 8.92
CA ASP A 125 5.40 -0.47 8.47
C ASP A 125 4.11 -0.88 7.74
N VAL A 126 4.05 -2.12 7.21
CA VAL A 126 2.97 -2.57 6.32
C VAL A 126 2.48 -4.01 6.55
N ASP A 127 3.07 -4.75 7.50
CA ASP A 127 2.78 -6.17 7.76
C ASP A 127 1.28 -6.49 7.81
N GLY A 128 0.54 -5.68 8.52
CA GLY A 128 -0.89 -5.89 8.70
C GLY A 128 -1.72 -5.56 7.45
N GLN A 129 -1.35 -4.52 6.69
CA GLN A 129 -2.00 -4.18 5.42
C GLN A 129 -1.77 -5.28 4.38
N VAL A 130 -0.58 -5.90 4.38
CA VAL A 130 -0.28 -7.05 3.52
C VAL A 130 -1.20 -8.23 3.86
N LEU A 131 -1.33 -8.61 5.15
CA LEU A 131 -2.22 -9.69 5.57
C LEU A 131 -3.68 -9.43 5.20
N ASP A 132 -4.18 -8.22 5.44
CA ASP A 132 -5.55 -7.83 5.07
C ASP A 132 -5.76 -7.91 3.55
N THR A 133 -4.76 -7.46 2.79
CA THR A 133 -4.78 -7.50 1.32
C THR A 133 -4.78 -8.93 0.79
N LEU A 134 -3.92 -9.83 1.32
CA LEU A 134 -3.92 -11.24 0.93
C LEU A 134 -5.27 -11.92 1.20
N LEU A 135 -5.93 -11.59 2.33
CA LEU A 135 -7.27 -12.07 2.64
C LEU A 135 -8.32 -11.56 1.64
N LYS A 136 -8.30 -10.27 1.30
CA LYS A 136 -9.21 -9.64 0.33
C LYS A 136 -9.03 -10.21 -1.09
N MET A 137 -7.79 -10.43 -1.50
CA MET A 137 -7.44 -11.07 -2.76
C MET A 137 -7.83 -12.56 -2.82
N LYS A 138 -8.21 -13.17 -1.69
CA LYS A 138 -8.42 -14.61 -1.54
C LYS A 138 -7.18 -15.42 -2.00
N ALA A 139 -5.99 -14.89 -1.73
CA ALA A 139 -4.72 -15.45 -2.18
C ALA A 139 -4.23 -16.54 -1.22
N GLY A 140 -4.63 -17.79 -1.45
CA GLY A 140 -4.10 -18.95 -0.73
C GLY A 140 -2.69 -19.36 -1.16
N GLY A 141 -2.09 -20.30 -0.42
CA GLY A 141 -0.79 -20.89 -0.73
C GLY A 141 0.41 -20.16 -0.10
N PHE A 142 0.19 -19.27 0.87
CA PHE A 142 1.24 -18.56 1.61
C PHE A 142 1.19 -18.83 3.13
N ALA A 143 0.55 -19.93 3.54
CA ALA A 143 0.37 -20.28 4.96
C ALA A 143 1.71 -20.31 5.71
N GLN A 144 2.75 -20.91 5.14
CA GLN A 144 4.07 -20.97 5.74
C GLN A 144 4.66 -19.58 5.99
N ALA A 145 4.49 -18.63 5.06
CA ALA A 145 4.96 -17.26 5.22
C ALA A 145 4.15 -16.47 6.26
N VAL A 146 2.86 -16.79 6.41
CA VAL A 146 1.95 -16.11 7.34
C VAL A 146 2.04 -16.68 8.78
N ALA A 147 2.40 -17.96 8.94
CA ALA A 147 2.40 -18.66 10.23
C ALA A 147 3.11 -17.91 11.38
N PRO A 148 4.29 -17.28 11.20
CA PRO A 148 4.96 -16.52 12.26
C PRO A 148 4.10 -15.38 12.83
N TRP A 149 3.24 -14.79 12.00
CA TRP A 149 2.41 -13.63 12.36
C TRP A 149 1.21 -13.97 13.25
N ALA A 150 0.88 -15.26 13.37
CA ALA A 150 -0.12 -15.74 14.31
C ALA A 150 0.28 -15.53 15.80
N GLN A 151 1.55 -15.20 16.03
CA GLN A 151 2.12 -14.85 17.34
C GLN A 151 2.53 -13.36 17.42
N SER A 152 2.14 -12.52 16.47
CA SER A 152 2.49 -11.10 16.44
C SER A 152 2.06 -10.39 17.74
N LYS A 153 2.92 -9.48 18.23
CA LYS A 153 2.61 -8.61 19.37
C LYS A 153 1.46 -7.64 19.04
N LYS A 154 1.33 -7.21 17.77
CA LYS A 154 0.22 -6.38 17.28
C LYS A 154 -1.06 -7.24 17.24
N ALA A 155 -2.03 -6.99 18.11
CA ALA A 155 -3.25 -7.81 18.26
C ALA A 155 -4.04 -7.95 16.95
N TRP A 156 -4.16 -6.86 16.17
CA TRP A 156 -4.88 -6.87 14.90
C TRP A 156 -4.16 -7.68 13.80
N VAL A 157 -2.83 -7.61 13.73
CA VAL A 157 -2.00 -8.42 12.82
C VAL A 157 -2.13 -9.91 13.17
N ARG A 158 -2.02 -10.25 14.46
CA ARG A 158 -2.21 -11.63 14.95
C ARG A 158 -3.59 -12.18 14.57
N ARG A 159 -4.64 -11.37 14.68
CA ARG A 159 -6.01 -11.77 14.30
C ARG A 159 -6.12 -12.04 12.79
N LEU A 160 -5.53 -11.18 11.95
CA LEU A 160 -5.53 -11.36 10.50
C LEU A 160 -4.75 -12.61 10.08
N ALA A 161 -3.59 -12.86 10.69
CA ALA A 161 -2.78 -14.05 10.42
C ALA A 161 -3.53 -15.33 10.77
N ARG A 162 -4.17 -15.41 11.95
CA ARG A 162 -5.00 -16.55 12.35
C ARG A 162 -6.15 -16.79 11.37
N LYS A 163 -6.88 -15.72 11.00
CA LYS A 163 -7.95 -15.79 9.98
C LYS A 163 -7.44 -16.30 8.64
N TYR A 164 -6.23 -15.91 8.24
CA TYR A 164 -5.61 -16.39 7.01
C TYR A 164 -5.32 -17.89 7.10
N LEU A 165 -4.71 -18.34 8.21
CA LEU A 165 -4.35 -19.75 8.43
C LEU A 165 -5.59 -20.65 8.54
N GLU A 166 -6.66 -20.21 9.21
CA GLU A 166 -7.94 -20.91 9.27
C GLU A 166 -8.55 -21.14 7.88
N ARG A 167 -8.29 -20.23 6.94
CA ARG A 167 -8.87 -20.28 5.60
C ARG A 167 -8.01 -21.00 4.58
N TYR A 168 -6.70 -20.92 4.70
CA TYR A 168 -5.72 -21.33 3.68
C TYR A 168 -4.54 -22.15 4.24
N GLY A 169 -4.53 -22.47 5.52
CA GLY A 169 -3.53 -23.31 6.20
C GLY A 169 -3.66 -24.80 5.93
#